data_9c38485a0418b88143aabb099be9f54c
#
_entry.id   9c38485a0418b88143aabb099be9f54c
#
_cell.length_a   1.000
_cell.length_b   1.000
_cell.length_c   1.000
_cell.angle_alpha   90.00
_cell.angle_beta   90.00
_cell.angle_gamma   90.00
#
_symmetry.space_group_name_H-M   'P 1'
#
loop_
_entity.id
_entity.type
_entity.pdbx_description
1 polymer ?
#
loop_
_entity_poly.entity_id
_entity_poly.type
_entity_poly.pdbx_seq_one_letter_code
_entity_poly.pdbx_strand_id
1 'polypeptide(L)'
;MPVFDYDPPERFVAGALGQPGARVFYLQARAEGRLTTVALEKLQVAALAGRLDELLDEVLRLSGGAAQVPALAPADLADDAPLDVPLAEDFRVGTMALTWDAEKSQVVIEAQEAVDEDDLERADPAVLRVRISAGAARAFTQRALQIVAAGRPPCPLCGQPLDAAGHVCVRLNGYRGGEAAS
;
A
#
# COMPACT_ATOMS: atom_id res chain seq x y z
N MET A 1 -21.31 -12.28 -4.13
CA MET A 1 -20.00 -11.62 -3.90
C MET A 1 -19.87 -10.43 -4.83
N PRO A 2 -20.05 -9.21 -4.33
CA PRO A 2 -19.87 -8.02 -5.16
C PRO A 2 -18.40 -7.90 -5.59
N VAL A 3 -18.13 -7.78 -6.88
CA VAL A 3 -16.78 -7.64 -7.41
C VAL A 3 -16.65 -6.30 -8.13
N PHE A 4 -15.76 -5.46 -7.63
CA PHE A 4 -15.33 -4.22 -8.27
C PHE A 4 -14.11 -4.53 -9.14
N ASP A 5 -14.33 -4.80 -10.42
CA ASP A 5 -13.31 -5.28 -11.35
C ASP A 5 -12.80 -4.13 -12.24
N TYR A 6 -11.47 -3.98 -12.32
CA TYR A 6 -10.76 -2.98 -13.10
C TYR A 6 -9.65 -3.64 -13.92
N ASP A 7 -9.79 -3.65 -15.24
CA ASP A 7 -8.86 -4.35 -16.15
C ASP A 7 -8.61 -3.56 -17.47
N PRO A 8 -7.62 -2.70 -17.57
CA PRO A 8 -6.90 -2.05 -16.49
C PRO A 8 -7.68 -0.85 -15.92
N PRO A 9 -7.38 -0.38 -14.70
CA PRO A 9 -7.88 0.89 -14.22
C PRO A 9 -7.22 2.05 -14.97
N GLU A 10 -7.92 3.17 -15.08
CA GLU A 10 -7.33 4.44 -15.52
C GLU A 10 -6.40 5.01 -14.45
N ARG A 11 -6.71 4.74 -13.20
CA ARG A 11 -5.91 5.12 -12.04
C ARG A 11 -6.06 4.09 -10.93
N PHE A 12 -4.95 3.66 -10.36
CA PHE A 12 -4.91 2.82 -9.16
C PHE A 12 -3.82 3.33 -8.22
N VAL A 13 -4.20 3.82 -7.06
CA VAL A 13 -3.29 4.48 -6.11
C VAL A 13 -3.59 4.11 -4.67
N ALA A 14 -2.54 4.14 -3.84
CA ALA A 14 -2.65 4.23 -2.40
C ALA A 14 -2.61 5.70 -1.96
N GLY A 15 -3.30 6.02 -0.88
CA GLY A 15 -3.27 7.34 -0.26
C GLY A 15 -3.54 7.27 1.23
N ALA A 16 -3.33 8.37 1.91
CA ALA A 16 -3.61 8.49 3.33
C ALA A 16 -4.18 9.88 3.64
N LEU A 17 -5.13 9.92 4.56
CA LEU A 17 -5.72 11.16 5.08
C LEU A 17 -5.61 11.20 6.58
N GLY A 18 -5.44 12.39 7.11
CA GLY A 18 -5.35 12.66 8.55
C GLY A 18 -3.96 13.05 9.01
N GLN A 19 -3.84 13.32 10.29
CA GLN A 19 -2.60 13.70 10.95
C GLN A 19 -1.69 12.47 11.15
N PRO A 20 -0.36 12.65 11.14
CA PRO A 20 0.57 11.58 11.50
C PRO A 20 0.19 10.91 12.84
N GLY A 21 0.06 9.58 12.83
CA GLY A 21 -0.41 8.79 13.97
C GLY A 21 -1.91 8.55 14.04
N ALA A 22 -2.72 9.29 13.27
CA ALA A 22 -4.17 9.13 13.16
C ALA A 22 -4.63 9.09 11.70
N ARG A 23 -3.75 8.64 10.78
CA ARG A 23 -4.08 8.56 9.36
C ARG A 23 -4.89 7.32 9.05
N VAL A 24 -5.84 7.48 8.13
CA VAL A 24 -6.53 6.37 7.47
C VAL A 24 -5.94 6.19 6.09
N PHE A 25 -5.63 4.96 5.74
CA PHE A 25 -5.06 4.59 4.45
C PHE A 25 -6.14 4.05 3.53
N TYR A 26 -6.02 4.36 2.25
CA TYR A 26 -6.98 3.97 1.23
C TYR A 26 -6.28 3.42 0.00
N LEU A 27 -6.94 2.48 -0.67
CA LEU A 27 -6.72 2.17 -2.08
C LEU A 27 -7.86 2.73 -2.88
N GLN A 28 -7.55 3.36 -4.00
CA GLN A 28 -8.54 3.83 -4.96
C GLN A 28 -8.26 3.24 -6.34
N ALA A 29 -9.31 2.73 -6.96
CA ALA A 29 -9.32 2.34 -8.37
C ALA A 29 -10.40 3.14 -9.10
N ARG A 30 -10.04 3.69 -10.25
CA ARG A 30 -10.95 4.47 -11.10
C ARG A 30 -10.88 4.00 -12.53
N ALA A 31 -12.02 3.83 -13.16
CA ALA A 31 -12.16 3.65 -14.60
C ALA A 31 -13.61 3.95 -15.02
N GLU A 32 -13.79 4.48 -16.21
CA GLU A 32 -15.10 4.69 -16.84
C GLU A 32 -16.12 5.42 -15.96
N GLY A 33 -15.65 6.44 -15.23
CA GLY A 33 -16.49 7.21 -14.32
C GLY A 33 -16.85 6.50 -13.00
N ARG A 34 -16.38 5.27 -12.80
CA ARG A 34 -16.52 4.55 -11.52
C ARG A 34 -15.29 4.80 -10.65
N LEU A 35 -15.50 4.99 -9.37
CA LEU A 35 -14.47 5.11 -8.37
C LEU A 35 -14.79 4.14 -7.23
N THR A 36 -13.86 3.26 -6.91
CA THR A 36 -13.94 2.39 -5.72
C THR A 36 -12.85 2.79 -4.75
N THR A 37 -13.24 3.02 -3.51
CA THR A 37 -12.34 3.39 -2.41
C THR A 37 -12.48 2.38 -1.29
N VAL A 38 -11.37 1.74 -0.91
CA VAL A 38 -11.35 0.80 0.20
C VAL A 38 -10.35 1.25 1.25
N ALA A 39 -10.74 1.10 2.52
CA ALA A 39 -9.88 1.46 3.64
C ALA A 39 -9.05 0.28 4.11
N LEU A 40 -7.81 0.53 4.54
CA LEU A 40 -6.93 -0.49 5.07
C LEU A 40 -5.96 0.09 6.10
N GLU A 41 -5.27 -0.79 6.81
CA GLU A 41 -4.28 -0.40 7.81
C GLU A 41 -2.93 -0.08 7.16
N LYS A 42 -2.11 0.74 7.83
CA LYS A 42 -0.75 1.07 7.39
C LYS A 42 0.09 -0.16 7.09
N LEU A 43 0.02 -1.17 7.95
CA LEU A 43 0.75 -2.43 7.78
C LEU A 43 0.27 -3.21 6.55
N GLN A 44 -1.01 -3.12 6.21
CA GLN A 44 -1.54 -3.75 5.00
C GLN A 44 -1.02 -3.07 3.73
N VAL A 45 -0.92 -1.72 3.72
CA VAL A 45 -0.32 -0.98 2.59
C VAL A 45 1.15 -1.35 2.43
N ALA A 46 1.91 -1.39 3.53
CA ALA A 46 3.32 -1.75 3.53
C ALA A 46 3.52 -3.20 3.04
N ALA A 47 2.69 -4.12 3.52
CA ALA A 47 2.74 -5.53 3.10
C ALA A 47 2.40 -5.69 1.61
N LEU A 48 1.38 -5.00 1.11
CA LEU A 48 1.00 -5.01 -0.30
C LEU A 48 2.17 -4.53 -1.18
N ALA A 49 2.76 -3.39 -0.83
CA ALA A 49 3.90 -2.83 -1.56
C ALA A 49 5.11 -3.78 -1.56
N GLY A 50 5.48 -4.32 -0.41
CA GLY A 50 6.59 -5.27 -0.29
C GLY A 50 6.36 -6.56 -1.08
N ARG A 51 5.16 -7.12 -1.02
CA ARG A 51 4.80 -8.33 -1.77
C ARG A 51 4.74 -8.11 -3.27
N LEU A 52 4.32 -6.92 -3.72
CA LEU A 52 4.36 -6.56 -5.14
C LEU A 52 5.80 -6.52 -5.66
N ASP A 53 6.72 -5.89 -4.94
CA ASP A 53 8.13 -5.86 -5.32
C ASP A 53 8.74 -7.26 -5.36
N GLU A 54 8.52 -8.08 -4.34
CA GLU A 54 8.99 -9.47 -4.29
C GLU A 54 8.46 -10.28 -5.48
N LEU A 55 7.17 -10.16 -5.79
CA LEU A 55 6.55 -10.86 -6.92
C LEU A 55 7.18 -10.45 -8.25
N LEU A 56 7.34 -9.15 -8.48
CA LEU A 56 7.93 -8.62 -9.71
C LEU A 56 9.40 -8.98 -9.86
N ASP A 57 10.18 -8.95 -8.79
CA ASP A 57 11.58 -9.37 -8.78
C ASP A 57 11.70 -10.86 -9.09
N GLU A 58 10.83 -11.68 -8.54
CA GLU A 58 10.79 -13.13 -8.79
C GLU A 58 10.42 -13.43 -10.25
N VAL A 59 9.41 -12.75 -10.80
CA VAL A 59 9.03 -12.89 -12.22
C VAL A 59 10.18 -12.47 -13.14
N LEU A 60 10.84 -11.37 -12.84
CA LEU A 60 12.00 -10.89 -13.60
C LEU A 60 13.13 -11.92 -13.58
N ARG A 61 13.43 -12.46 -12.41
CA ARG A 61 14.47 -13.47 -12.20
C ARG A 61 14.17 -14.78 -12.93
N LEU A 62 12.96 -15.31 -12.78
CA LEU A 62 12.56 -16.61 -13.36
C LEU A 62 12.41 -16.55 -14.88
N SER A 63 12.00 -15.40 -15.43
CA SER A 63 11.84 -15.22 -16.87
C SER A 63 13.18 -14.97 -17.60
N GLY A 64 14.27 -14.75 -16.87
CA GLY A 64 15.55 -14.37 -17.47
C GLY A 64 15.49 -13.07 -18.28
N GLY A 65 14.57 -12.17 -17.93
CA GLY A 65 14.32 -10.92 -18.65
C GLY A 65 13.32 -11.02 -19.80
N ALA A 66 12.76 -12.21 -20.07
CA ALA A 66 11.73 -12.38 -21.10
C ALA A 66 10.39 -11.72 -20.73
N ALA A 67 10.04 -11.68 -19.45
CA ALA A 67 8.93 -10.90 -18.97
C ALA A 67 9.28 -9.41 -19.00
N GLN A 68 8.36 -8.58 -19.50
CA GLN A 68 8.54 -7.14 -19.56
C GLN A 68 8.27 -6.51 -18.17
N VAL A 69 9.14 -6.84 -17.22
CA VAL A 69 9.09 -6.30 -15.86
C VAL A 69 10.22 -5.29 -15.68
N PRO A 70 9.93 -4.00 -15.51
CA PRO A 70 10.97 -3.02 -15.24
C PRO A 70 11.57 -3.23 -13.85
N ALA A 71 12.88 -3.02 -13.73
CA ALA A 71 13.57 -3.09 -12.43
C ALA A 71 13.17 -1.94 -11.49
N LEU A 72 12.84 -0.79 -12.07
CA LEU A 72 12.42 0.42 -11.35
C LEU A 72 11.06 0.91 -11.85
N ALA A 73 10.39 1.71 -11.04
CA ALA A 73 9.15 2.36 -11.43
C ALA A 73 9.39 3.30 -12.63
N PRO A 74 8.63 3.15 -13.74
CA PRO A 74 8.71 4.08 -14.86
C PRO A 74 8.29 5.49 -14.44
N ALA A 75 9.09 6.50 -14.79
CA ALA A 75 8.84 7.88 -14.38
C ALA A 75 7.56 8.48 -14.97
N ASP A 76 7.17 8.02 -16.16
CA ASP A 76 5.94 8.44 -16.83
C ASP A 76 4.66 7.87 -16.19
N LEU A 77 4.78 6.86 -15.34
CA LEU A 77 3.68 6.27 -14.57
C LEU A 77 3.62 6.77 -13.12
N ALA A 78 4.50 7.68 -12.72
CA ALA A 78 4.46 8.29 -11.40
C ALA A 78 3.17 9.09 -11.22
N ASP A 79 2.52 8.90 -10.08
CA ASP A 79 1.28 9.60 -9.71
C ASP A 79 1.42 10.14 -8.29
N ASP A 80 1.62 11.45 -8.18
CA ASP A 80 1.74 12.17 -6.91
C ASP A 80 0.47 12.98 -6.58
N ALA A 81 -0.57 12.86 -7.40
CA ALA A 81 -1.82 13.58 -7.20
C ALA A 81 -2.56 13.07 -5.94
N PRO A 82 -3.35 13.93 -5.26
CA PRO A 82 -4.16 13.51 -4.14
C PRO A 82 -5.19 12.45 -4.53
N LEU A 83 -5.79 11.83 -3.53
CA LEU A 83 -6.90 10.90 -3.73
C LEU A 83 -8.07 11.60 -4.44
N ASP A 84 -8.78 10.85 -5.27
CA ASP A 84 -9.98 11.34 -5.93
C ASP A 84 -11.11 11.59 -4.91
N VAL A 85 -11.92 12.60 -5.19
CA VAL A 85 -13.11 12.97 -4.39
C VAL A 85 -14.38 12.72 -5.19
N PRO A 86 -15.52 12.41 -4.53
CA PRO A 86 -15.71 12.26 -3.09
C PRO A 86 -15.01 11.01 -2.53
N LEU A 87 -14.51 11.12 -1.29
CA LEU A 87 -13.88 10.00 -0.59
C LEU A 87 -14.96 9.24 0.18
N ALA A 88 -15.61 8.32 -0.47
CA ALA A 88 -16.58 7.41 0.14
C ALA A 88 -15.98 6.01 0.22
N GLU A 89 -15.87 5.48 1.43
CA GLU A 89 -15.36 4.13 1.67
C GLU A 89 -16.43 3.11 1.26
N ASP A 90 -16.09 2.24 0.31
CA ASP A 90 -16.95 1.14 -0.11
C ASP A 90 -16.90 -0.02 0.90
N PHE A 91 -15.70 -0.37 1.35
CA PHE A 91 -15.49 -1.36 2.41
C PHE A 91 -14.09 -1.25 3.02
N ARG A 92 -13.89 -1.96 4.13
CA ARG A 92 -12.60 -2.13 4.80
C ARG A 92 -11.97 -3.45 4.40
N VAL A 93 -10.68 -3.42 4.04
CA VAL A 93 -9.96 -4.60 3.59
C VAL A 93 -9.62 -5.53 4.75
N GLY A 94 -9.97 -6.80 4.62
CA GLY A 94 -9.56 -7.89 5.50
C GLY A 94 -8.32 -8.61 4.96
N THR A 95 -8.46 -9.25 3.82
CA THR A 95 -7.38 -10.02 3.19
C THR A 95 -7.04 -9.51 1.80
N MET A 96 -5.81 -9.78 1.36
CA MET A 96 -5.35 -9.43 0.03
C MET A 96 -4.63 -10.62 -0.61
N ALA A 97 -4.76 -10.75 -1.91
CA ALA A 97 -4.08 -11.74 -2.72
C ALA A 97 -3.40 -11.06 -3.92
N LEU A 98 -2.26 -11.60 -4.31
CA LEU A 98 -1.49 -11.18 -5.48
C LEU A 98 -1.22 -12.37 -6.38
N THR A 99 -1.40 -12.19 -7.68
CA THR A 99 -1.11 -13.21 -8.68
C THR A 99 -0.45 -12.57 -9.90
N TRP A 100 0.50 -13.28 -10.50
CA TRP A 100 1.06 -12.94 -11.79
C TRP A 100 0.32 -13.68 -12.91
N ASP A 101 -0.26 -12.93 -13.83
CA ASP A 101 -0.84 -13.47 -15.06
C ASP A 101 0.23 -13.46 -16.16
N ALA A 102 0.81 -14.62 -16.42
CA ALA A 102 1.88 -14.77 -17.40
C ALA A 102 1.39 -14.62 -18.85
N GLU A 103 0.12 -14.93 -19.13
CA GLU A 103 -0.45 -14.81 -20.48
C GLU A 103 -0.61 -13.33 -20.88
N LYS A 104 -1.06 -12.51 -19.94
CA LYS A 104 -1.27 -11.07 -20.14
C LYS A 104 -0.12 -10.21 -19.66
N SER A 105 0.89 -10.80 -19.03
CA SER A 105 2.03 -10.10 -18.42
C SER A 105 1.58 -8.97 -17.47
N GLN A 106 0.69 -9.29 -16.57
CA GLN A 106 0.12 -8.33 -15.63
C GLN A 106 0.00 -8.90 -14.22
N VAL A 107 -0.07 -8.01 -13.25
CA VAL A 107 -0.34 -8.35 -11.84
C VAL A 107 -1.84 -8.25 -11.60
N VAL A 108 -2.39 -9.25 -10.93
CA VAL A 108 -3.75 -9.24 -10.39
C VAL A 108 -3.67 -9.01 -8.88
N ILE A 109 -4.32 -7.96 -8.43
CA ILE A 109 -4.44 -7.58 -7.02
C ILE A 109 -5.89 -7.79 -6.61
N GLU A 110 -6.13 -8.54 -5.56
CA GLU A 110 -7.46 -8.73 -4.98
C GLU A 110 -7.44 -8.28 -3.53
N ALA A 111 -8.36 -7.39 -3.17
CA ALA A 111 -8.57 -6.94 -1.80
C ALA A 111 -10.00 -7.31 -1.41
N GLN A 112 -10.14 -8.19 -0.44
CA GLN A 112 -11.42 -8.70 0.04
C GLN A 112 -11.85 -7.96 1.29
N GLU A 113 -13.14 -7.69 1.37
CA GLU A 113 -13.77 -7.08 2.54
C GLU A 113 -13.51 -7.88 3.82
N ALA A 114 -13.25 -7.16 4.90
CA ALA A 114 -13.18 -7.75 6.23
C ALA A 114 -14.56 -8.22 6.68
N VAL A 115 -14.61 -9.44 7.19
CA VAL A 115 -15.82 -10.05 7.73
C VAL A 115 -15.58 -10.40 9.19
N ASP A 116 -16.51 -10.06 10.05
CA ASP A 116 -16.46 -10.44 11.45
C ASP A 116 -16.63 -11.95 11.61
N GLU A 117 -15.96 -12.54 12.60
CA GLU A 117 -15.97 -13.99 12.84
C GLU A 117 -17.39 -14.55 13.02
N ASP A 118 -18.28 -13.77 13.60
CA ASP A 118 -19.67 -14.15 13.85
C ASP A 118 -20.53 -14.17 12.57
N ASP A 119 -20.08 -13.52 11.49
CA ASP A 119 -20.81 -13.39 10.23
C ASP A 119 -20.22 -14.24 9.09
N LEU A 120 -19.15 -15.00 9.32
CA LEU A 120 -18.44 -15.78 8.29
C LEU A 120 -19.34 -16.72 7.48
N GLU A 121 -20.36 -17.31 8.11
CA GLU A 121 -21.28 -18.24 7.43
C GLU A 121 -22.33 -17.55 6.53
N ARG A 122 -22.58 -16.27 6.75
CA ARG A 122 -23.60 -15.47 6.06
C ARG A 122 -23.03 -14.41 5.15
N ALA A 123 -21.72 -14.17 5.27
CA ALA A 123 -21.07 -13.08 4.57
C ALA A 123 -20.90 -13.38 3.08
N ASP A 124 -21.21 -12.38 2.28
CA ASP A 124 -20.90 -12.33 0.87
C ASP A 124 -19.94 -11.17 0.62
N PRO A 125 -18.66 -11.30 1.07
CA PRO A 125 -17.72 -10.18 1.13
C PRO A 125 -17.45 -9.59 -0.25
N ALA A 126 -17.36 -8.28 -0.32
CA ALA A 126 -16.99 -7.56 -1.51
C ALA A 126 -15.51 -7.78 -1.85
N VAL A 127 -15.17 -7.71 -3.12
CA VAL A 127 -13.79 -7.82 -3.61
C VAL A 127 -13.48 -6.69 -4.58
N LEU A 128 -12.42 -5.94 -4.31
CA LEU A 128 -11.78 -5.08 -5.30
C LEU A 128 -10.74 -5.91 -6.03
N ARG A 129 -10.89 -6.06 -7.35
CA ARG A 129 -9.92 -6.73 -8.23
C ARG A 129 -9.37 -5.75 -9.23
N VAL A 130 -8.04 -5.66 -9.27
CA VAL A 130 -7.33 -4.73 -10.16
C VAL A 130 -6.29 -5.51 -10.94
N ARG A 131 -6.24 -5.30 -12.26
CA ARG A 131 -5.23 -5.87 -13.15
C ARG A 131 -4.41 -4.74 -13.75
N ILE A 132 -3.11 -4.75 -13.47
CA ILE A 132 -2.19 -3.70 -13.91
C ILE A 132 -0.91 -4.29 -14.50
N SER A 133 -0.28 -3.53 -15.37
CA SER A 133 1.04 -3.88 -15.91
C SER A 133 2.10 -3.92 -14.80
N ALA A 134 3.20 -4.62 -15.06
CA ALA A 134 4.34 -4.64 -14.14
C ALA A 134 4.90 -3.23 -13.86
N GLY A 135 4.95 -2.37 -14.88
CA GLY A 135 5.38 -0.98 -14.71
C GLY A 135 4.45 -0.17 -13.80
N ALA A 136 3.13 -0.31 -14.00
CA ALA A 136 2.14 0.33 -13.14
C ALA A 136 2.21 -0.19 -11.70
N ALA A 137 2.47 -1.49 -11.51
CA ALA A 137 2.68 -2.07 -10.19
C ALA A 137 3.92 -1.51 -9.48
N ARG A 138 5.03 -1.31 -10.20
CA ARG A 138 6.22 -0.63 -9.65
C ARG A 138 5.92 0.81 -9.23
N ALA A 139 5.20 1.56 -10.08
CA ALA A 139 4.81 2.94 -9.76
C ALA A 139 3.88 3.00 -8.54
N PHE A 140 2.91 2.09 -8.46
CA PHE A 140 2.05 1.95 -7.29
C PHE A 140 2.86 1.66 -6.02
N THR A 141 3.78 0.69 -6.08
CA THR A 141 4.64 0.32 -4.95
C THR A 141 5.47 1.50 -4.46
N GLN A 142 6.10 2.24 -5.38
CA GLN A 142 6.89 3.41 -5.03
C GLN A 142 6.07 4.46 -4.28
N ARG A 143 4.88 4.80 -4.78
CA ARG A 143 3.96 5.73 -4.12
C ARG A 143 3.52 5.19 -2.75
N ALA A 144 3.12 3.93 -2.67
CA ALA A 144 2.66 3.32 -1.42
C ALA A 144 3.73 3.37 -0.33
N LEU A 145 4.97 3.06 -0.66
CA LEU A 145 6.10 3.13 0.27
C LEU A 145 6.38 4.58 0.72
N GLN A 146 6.30 5.54 -0.19
CA GLN A 146 6.43 6.97 0.15
C GLN A 146 5.35 7.41 1.14
N ILE A 147 4.11 7.01 0.92
CA ILE A 147 2.98 7.35 1.80
C ILE A 147 3.13 6.71 3.17
N VAL A 148 3.55 5.46 3.24
CA VAL A 148 3.84 4.76 4.50
C VAL A 148 4.97 5.45 5.26
N ALA A 149 6.03 5.87 4.57
CA ALA A 149 7.19 6.55 5.17
C ALA A 149 6.92 8.00 5.60
N ALA A 150 5.99 8.69 4.94
CA ALA A 150 5.73 10.12 5.14
C ALA A 150 5.02 10.46 6.47
N GLY A 151 4.66 9.46 7.29
CA GLY A 151 3.82 9.68 8.48
C GLY A 151 4.48 10.48 9.57
N ARG A 152 5.66 10.07 10.00
CA ARG A 152 6.39 10.66 11.12
C ARG A 152 7.85 10.80 10.74
N PRO A 153 8.44 12.01 10.82
CA PRO A 153 9.85 12.14 10.57
C PRO A 153 10.64 11.30 11.59
N PRO A 154 11.77 10.70 11.19
CA PRO A 154 12.61 9.95 12.11
C PRO A 154 13.29 10.90 13.10
N CYS A 155 13.42 10.48 14.34
CA CYS A 155 14.22 11.19 15.33
C CYS A 155 15.69 11.21 14.87
N PRO A 156 16.36 12.38 14.82
CA PRO A 156 17.75 12.45 14.39
C PRO A 156 18.73 11.73 15.32
N LEU A 157 18.31 11.40 16.54
CA LEU A 157 19.14 10.72 17.53
C LEU A 157 18.98 9.22 17.56
N CYS A 158 17.74 8.70 17.53
CA CYS A 158 17.47 7.26 17.66
C CYS A 158 16.82 6.63 16.43
N GLY A 159 16.40 7.41 15.42
CA GLY A 159 15.74 6.93 14.22
C GLY A 159 14.29 6.49 14.42
N GLN A 160 13.78 6.54 15.64
CA GLN A 160 12.39 6.23 15.95
C GLN A 160 11.44 7.32 15.41
N PRO A 161 10.20 6.97 15.02
CA PRO A 161 9.25 7.97 14.55
C PRO A 161 8.96 9.04 15.62
N LEU A 162 8.96 10.30 15.19
CA LEU A 162 8.58 11.45 16.04
C LEU A 162 7.07 11.66 15.99
N ASP A 163 6.43 11.76 17.16
CA ASP A 163 5.06 12.23 17.27
C ASP A 163 5.01 13.77 17.27
N ALA A 164 3.84 14.34 16.89
CA ALA A 164 3.62 15.78 16.96
C ALA A 164 3.79 16.35 18.39
N ALA A 165 3.54 15.53 19.41
CA ALA A 165 3.74 15.82 20.82
C ALA A 165 5.16 15.49 21.33
N GLY A 166 6.07 15.06 20.44
CA GLY A 166 7.39 14.54 20.79
C GLY A 166 7.38 13.04 21.11
N HIS A 167 8.55 12.49 21.39
CA HIS A 167 8.71 11.10 21.82
C HIS A 167 9.78 10.99 22.92
N VAL A 168 9.71 9.92 23.69
CA VAL A 168 10.75 9.59 24.67
C VAL A 168 11.92 8.96 23.92
N CYS A 169 12.97 9.75 23.67
CA CYS A 169 14.15 9.27 22.97
C CYS A 169 15.03 8.44 23.92
N VAL A 170 15.16 7.14 23.64
CA VAL A 170 16.01 6.22 24.41
C VAL A 170 17.48 6.65 24.44
N ARG A 171 17.98 7.29 23.37
CA ARG A 171 19.36 7.81 23.35
C ARG A 171 19.53 9.05 24.20
N LEU A 172 18.51 9.89 24.31
CA LEU A 172 18.57 11.08 25.18
C LEU A 172 18.52 10.67 26.66
N ASN A 173 17.75 9.64 26.99
CA ASN A 173 17.61 9.14 28.36
C ASN A 173 18.76 8.22 28.78
N GLY A 174 19.35 7.47 27.84
CA GLY A 174 20.49 6.60 28.09
C GLY A 174 21.82 7.33 28.29
N TYR A 175 21.92 8.57 27.79
CA TYR A 175 23.15 9.37 27.94
C TYR A 175 23.31 10.00 29.31
N ARG A 176 22.24 10.06 30.11
CA ARG A 176 22.30 10.60 31.51
C ARG A 176 22.80 9.59 32.53
N GLY A 177 23.00 8.33 32.13
CA GLY A 177 23.53 7.29 33.02
C GLY A 177 25.04 7.08 32.94
N GLY A 178 25.78 7.81 32.12
CA GLY A 178 27.20 7.59 31.88
C GLY A 178 28.15 8.60 32.52
N GLU A 179 27.68 9.62 33.23
CA GLU A 179 28.52 10.63 33.89
C GLU A 179 28.47 10.52 35.41
N ALA A 180 28.70 9.36 35.94
CA ALA A 180 29.01 9.23 37.35
C ALA A 180 29.95 8.05 37.58
N ALA A 181 31.17 8.16 37.09
CA ALA A 181 32.29 7.36 37.55
C ALA A 181 33.58 8.08 37.21
N SER A 182 34.00 8.90 38.11
CA SER A 182 35.40 9.25 38.30
C SER A 182 35.74 9.06 39.76
#